data_334e75d6c38d7cf0062df9745871bf32
#
_entry.id   334e75d6c38d7cf0062df9745871bf32
#
_cell.length_a   1.000
_cell.length_b   1.000
_cell.length_c   1.000
_cell.angle_alpha   90.00
_cell.angle_beta   90.00
_cell.angle_gamma   90.00
#
_symmetry.space_group_name_H-M   'P 1'
#
loop_
_entity.id
_entity.type
_entity.pdbx_description
1 polymer ?
#
loop_
_entity_poly.entity_id
_entity_poly.type
_entity_poly.pdbx_seq_one_letter_code
_entity_poly.pdbx_strand_id
1 'polypeptide(L)'
;MELEQDEQHPDRSTVPQVQCCLCGLVIDSNLSNMCPNCLRAHVDITENLQKEYILIHCPECGRYLQPPKYWARAELESRELLTICLKRIKGLNSSAGSNSSSGKARLVDAKFLWTEPHSKRIKLRLTVQKEVFHHVVLQQACLVEYVVTWQQCSVCQKVATGQPQWDACVQLRQKVSHKKTFLYLEQLILKKRLHENFIRIEGQPDGLDFFFAHKSHAMNFLEFLNKTAPVTRRDAVQLVSHDSKNNTAVQHFTFALDIAPLCREDLILIPYKDYYLKSLGGMGPLVLVHKVFSSIVFMDPRTLRAGEITGSLYWKKPFASLQTSRELVEFYVLECQLMPVTNGTYQLGLVTVCLSDEVGEGREWIVQSHLGGVLHPGSLVKGYLLEGRIFNNEDLDENRYKPEQLQDVILVRKVFPSQKARRHRRLWKLKKLEIVTSQGEATSISGLDSRGGANASSGANDDEGEFEDEIERDAELRKDVAIYRMMDKEIEARGGPIAAAADAAEDEYEDDDEVPEIALEEMLDELQIDDGAEPADAEESLMTDENSDNEEVADIRKKVRIE
;
A
#
# COMPACT_ATOMS: atom_id res chain seq x y z
N MET A 1 -59.05 29.90 -24.89
CA MET A 1 -59.78 28.80 -24.20
C MET A 1 -58.74 27.89 -23.60
N GLU A 2 -58.19 28.32 -22.49
CA GLU A 2 -57.20 27.56 -21.72
C GLU A 2 -57.97 26.94 -20.57
N LEU A 3 -57.90 25.62 -20.49
CA LEU A 3 -58.51 24.80 -19.42
C LEU A 3 -57.50 24.76 -18.27
N GLU A 4 -57.82 25.51 -17.23
CA GLU A 4 -57.17 25.38 -15.93
C GLU A 4 -57.49 23.98 -15.36
N GLN A 5 -56.45 23.15 -15.19
CA GLN A 5 -56.58 21.88 -14.46
C GLN A 5 -56.39 22.17 -12.96
N ASP A 6 -57.47 22.13 -12.23
CA ASP A 6 -57.48 22.09 -10.76
C ASP A 6 -56.69 20.90 -10.24
N GLU A 7 -55.51 21.08 -9.71
CA GLU A 7 -54.79 20.11 -8.88
C GLU A 7 -55.52 19.98 -7.54
N GLN A 8 -56.34 18.94 -7.43
CA GLN A 8 -56.95 18.52 -6.18
C GLN A 8 -55.87 18.05 -5.22
N HIS A 9 -55.56 18.87 -4.19
CA HIS A 9 -54.82 18.46 -3.01
C HIS A 9 -55.54 17.27 -2.32
N PRO A 10 -54.83 16.20 -1.97
CA PRO A 10 -55.44 15.08 -1.23
C PRO A 10 -55.91 15.57 0.14
N ASP A 11 -57.13 15.22 0.46
CA ASP A 11 -57.84 15.52 1.71
C ASP A 11 -56.91 15.36 2.94
N ARG A 12 -56.69 16.46 3.68
CA ARG A 12 -56.20 16.39 5.05
C ARG A 12 -57.21 15.54 5.84
N SER A 13 -56.83 14.29 6.15
CA SER A 13 -57.51 13.46 7.14
C SER A 13 -57.80 14.33 8.35
N THR A 14 -59.06 14.51 8.72
CA THR A 14 -59.52 15.31 9.86
C THR A 14 -58.99 14.69 11.16
N VAL A 15 -57.77 15.12 11.53
CA VAL A 15 -57.22 14.77 12.84
C VAL A 15 -58.09 15.52 13.87
N PRO A 16 -58.67 14.83 14.86
CA PRO A 16 -59.53 15.48 15.87
C PRO A 16 -58.73 16.58 16.57
N GLN A 17 -59.29 17.77 16.59
CA GLN A 17 -58.68 18.93 17.26
C GLN A 17 -59.05 18.93 18.76
N VAL A 18 -58.02 19.15 19.58
CA VAL A 18 -58.15 19.16 21.05
C VAL A 18 -57.58 20.49 21.58
N GLN A 19 -58.11 20.99 22.65
CA GLN A 19 -57.57 22.19 23.32
C GLN A 19 -56.35 21.79 24.19
N CYS A 20 -55.29 22.62 24.13
CA CYS A 20 -54.14 22.44 24.99
C CYS A 20 -54.54 22.57 26.46
N CYS A 21 -54.18 21.61 27.30
CA CYS A 21 -54.53 21.57 28.70
C CYS A 21 -53.94 22.72 29.54
N LEU A 22 -52.91 23.43 29.03
CA LEU A 22 -52.26 24.57 29.76
C LEU A 22 -52.67 25.93 29.25
N CYS A 23 -52.74 26.16 27.95
CA CYS A 23 -52.97 27.48 27.37
C CYS A 23 -54.32 27.60 26.60
N GLY A 24 -55.07 26.49 26.45
CA GLY A 24 -56.35 26.49 25.75
C GLY A 24 -56.29 26.62 24.22
N LEU A 25 -55.09 26.66 23.61
CA LEU A 25 -54.90 26.74 22.17
C LEU A 25 -55.41 25.46 21.50
N VAL A 26 -56.17 25.58 20.41
CA VAL A 26 -56.65 24.44 19.64
C VAL A 26 -55.45 23.87 18.85
N ILE A 27 -55.19 22.58 19.04
CA ILE A 27 -54.09 21.82 18.41
C ILE A 27 -54.62 20.52 17.84
N ASP A 28 -53.93 19.96 16.89
CA ASP A 28 -54.20 18.58 16.46
C ASP A 28 -53.94 17.64 17.63
N SER A 29 -54.80 16.63 17.81
CA SER A 29 -54.73 15.75 18.96
C SER A 29 -53.38 15.04 19.00
N ASN A 30 -52.61 15.27 20.06
CA ASN A 30 -51.37 14.55 20.39
C ASN A 30 -51.55 13.83 21.74
N LEU A 31 -50.76 12.77 21.95
CA LEU A 31 -50.87 11.94 23.15
C LEU A 31 -50.63 12.69 24.47
N SER A 32 -50.04 13.86 24.44
CA SER A 32 -49.79 14.71 25.63
C SER A 32 -50.85 15.76 25.85
N ASN A 33 -51.77 16.02 24.91
CA ASN A 33 -52.75 17.09 24.92
C ASN A 33 -52.16 18.50 25.25
N MET A 34 -50.88 18.71 24.90
CA MET A 34 -50.15 19.94 25.11
C MET A 34 -49.68 20.55 23.77
N CYS A 35 -49.75 21.86 23.65
CA CYS A 35 -49.21 22.51 22.47
C CYS A 35 -47.65 22.52 22.50
N PRO A 36 -46.97 22.58 21.33
CA PRO A 36 -45.51 22.56 21.26
C PRO A 36 -44.82 23.65 22.10
N ASN A 37 -45.45 24.80 22.24
CA ASN A 37 -44.93 25.93 23.04
C ASN A 37 -44.98 25.63 24.54
N CYS A 38 -46.09 25.09 25.02
CA CYS A 38 -46.25 24.69 26.42
C CYS A 38 -45.33 23.53 26.76
N LEU A 39 -45.17 22.56 25.83
CA LEU A 39 -44.28 21.45 26.01
C LEU A 39 -42.80 21.94 26.13
N ARG A 40 -42.39 22.86 25.29
CA ARG A 40 -41.05 23.49 25.37
C ARG A 40 -40.83 24.32 26.64
N ALA A 41 -41.87 24.91 27.18
CA ALA A 41 -41.77 25.65 28.43
C ALA A 41 -41.63 24.74 29.66
N HIS A 42 -42.21 23.53 29.62
CA HIS A 42 -42.17 22.59 30.73
C HIS A 42 -40.99 21.60 30.68
N VAL A 43 -40.48 21.28 29.47
CA VAL A 43 -39.44 20.28 29.32
C VAL A 43 -38.30 20.86 28.48
N ASP A 44 -37.16 21.01 29.11
CA ASP A 44 -35.90 21.33 28.44
C ASP A 44 -35.10 20.03 28.19
N ILE A 45 -35.05 19.57 26.94
CA ILE A 45 -34.28 18.38 26.55
C ILE A 45 -32.78 18.61 26.56
N THR A 46 -32.34 19.87 26.66
CA THR A 46 -30.94 20.27 26.65
C THR A 46 -30.32 20.39 28.06
N GLU A 47 -31.12 20.22 29.12
CA GLU A 47 -30.69 20.37 30.52
C GLU A 47 -29.52 19.42 30.88
N ASN A 48 -29.53 18.22 30.35
CA ASN A 48 -28.48 17.21 30.59
C ASN A 48 -27.27 17.35 29.65
N LEU A 49 -27.29 18.32 28.73
CA LEU A 49 -26.15 18.57 27.84
C LEU A 49 -25.26 19.66 28.44
N GLN A 50 -23.99 19.32 28.60
CA GLN A 50 -22.98 20.29 29.00
C GLN A 50 -22.84 21.36 27.90
N LYS A 51 -22.90 22.63 28.25
CA LYS A 51 -22.86 23.75 27.27
C LYS A 51 -21.45 24.26 27.00
N GLU A 52 -20.49 23.92 27.85
CA GLU A 52 -19.10 24.37 27.72
C GLU A 52 -18.16 23.16 27.74
N TYR A 53 -17.24 23.11 26.79
CA TYR A 53 -16.21 22.08 26.67
C TYR A 53 -14.84 22.69 26.43
N ILE A 54 -13.79 22.00 26.87
CA ILE A 54 -12.40 22.39 26.59
C ILE A 54 -11.91 21.60 25.38
N LEU A 55 -11.40 22.28 24.37
CA LEU A 55 -10.77 21.67 23.20
C LEU A 55 -9.26 21.95 23.23
N ILE A 56 -8.45 20.92 23.27
CA ILE A 56 -7.01 21.04 23.35
C ILE A 56 -6.44 21.09 21.92
N HIS A 57 -5.63 22.12 21.63
CA HIS A 57 -5.00 22.37 20.35
C HIS A 57 -3.49 22.51 20.49
N CYS A 58 -2.73 21.88 19.60
CA CYS A 58 -1.27 22.02 19.53
C CYS A 58 -0.91 23.17 18.57
N PRO A 59 -0.27 24.25 19.05
CA PRO A 59 0.04 25.40 18.22
C PRO A 59 1.09 25.11 17.13
N GLU A 60 1.99 24.16 17.38
CA GLU A 60 3.11 23.83 16.49
C GLU A 60 2.67 23.07 15.23
N CYS A 61 1.80 22.07 15.39
CA CYS A 61 1.39 21.20 14.28
C CYS A 61 -0.08 21.34 13.87
N GLY A 62 -0.86 22.23 14.53
CA GLY A 62 -2.27 22.48 14.20
C GLY A 62 -3.22 21.32 14.50
N ARG A 63 -2.81 20.34 15.33
CA ARG A 63 -3.62 19.16 15.65
C ARG A 63 -4.47 19.41 16.90
N TYR A 64 -5.67 18.82 16.89
CA TYR A 64 -6.59 18.81 18.04
C TYR A 64 -6.56 17.46 18.74
N LEU A 65 -6.61 17.47 20.07
CA LEU A 65 -6.67 16.25 20.88
C LEU A 65 -8.09 15.67 20.82
N GLN A 66 -8.21 14.47 20.29
CA GLN A 66 -9.42 13.65 20.38
C GLN A 66 -9.24 12.65 21.55
N PRO A 67 -10.15 12.59 22.51
CA PRO A 67 -10.09 11.60 23.58
C PRO A 67 -10.05 10.16 23.01
N PRO A 68 -9.28 9.20 23.61
CA PRO A 68 -8.51 9.36 24.85
C PRO A 68 -7.13 10.03 24.68
N LYS A 69 -6.38 9.80 23.59
CA LYS A 69 -5.00 10.28 23.41
C LYS A 69 -4.62 10.59 21.97
N TYR A 70 -5.54 10.54 21.06
CA TYR A 70 -5.29 10.70 19.63
C TYR A 70 -5.25 12.17 19.23
N TRP A 71 -4.29 12.56 18.36
CA TRP A 71 -4.13 13.91 17.85
C TRP A 71 -4.49 13.93 16.36
N ALA A 72 -5.59 14.55 15.99
CA ALA A 72 -6.05 14.69 14.61
C ALA A 72 -5.79 16.11 14.09
N ARG A 73 -5.38 16.23 12.85
CA ARG A 73 -5.29 17.50 12.15
C ARG A 73 -6.69 17.87 11.67
N ALA A 74 -7.09 19.09 11.92
CA ALA A 74 -8.36 19.62 11.44
C ALA A 74 -8.24 21.13 11.21
N GLU A 75 -8.84 21.62 10.16
CA GLU A 75 -8.93 23.05 9.89
C GLU A 75 -10.14 23.66 10.61
N LEU A 76 -10.17 24.99 10.73
CA LEU A 76 -11.31 25.68 11.30
C LEU A 76 -12.53 25.46 10.39
N GLU A 77 -13.68 25.19 11.04
CA GLU A 77 -14.98 24.94 10.37
C GLU A 77 -15.03 23.69 9.46
N SER A 78 -13.99 22.82 9.51
CA SER A 78 -13.97 21.57 8.76
C SER A 78 -14.91 20.50 9.33
N ARG A 79 -15.24 19.49 8.52
CA ARG A 79 -16.03 18.32 8.96
C ARG A 79 -15.29 17.50 10.03
N GLU A 80 -13.95 17.41 9.92
CA GLU A 80 -13.10 16.72 10.89
C GLU A 80 -13.19 17.38 12.27
N LEU A 81 -13.11 18.72 12.31
CA LEU A 81 -13.25 19.47 13.56
C LEU A 81 -14.64 19.28 14.17
N LEU A 82 -15.69 19.29 13.33
CA LEU A 82 -17.05 19.01 13.77
C LEU A 82 -17.15 17.62 14.42
N THR A 83 -16.56 16.61 13.80
CA THR A 83 -16.54 15.23 14.34
C THR A 83 -15.82 15.16 15.68
N ILE A 84 -14.67 15.84 15.82
CA ILE A 84 -13.92 15.91 17.09
C ILE A 84 -14.78 16.59 18.17
N CYS A 85 -15.45 17.67 17.84
CA CYS A 85 -16.33 18.37 18.78
C CYS A 85 -17.51 17.49 19.21
N LEU A 86 -18.18 16.84 18.28
CA LEU A 86 -19.34 15.98 18.58
C LEU A 86 -18.98 14.76 19.43
N LYS A 87 -17.84 14.12 19.19
CA LYS A 87 -17.34 12.99 20.02
C LYS A 87 -17.08 13.37 21.48
N ARG A 88 -16.90 14.64 21.79
CA ARG A 88 -16.74 15.13 23.18
C ARG A 88 -18.06 15.31 23.93
N ILE A 89 -19.17 15.43 23.25
CA ILE A 89 -20.47 15.68 23.88
C ILE A 89 -21.00 14.37 24.45
N LYS A 90 -21.01 14.27 25.78
CA LYS A 90 -21.61 13.11 26.46
C LYS A 90 -23.14 13.22 26.42
N GLY A 91 -23.81 12.13 26.11
CA GLY A 91 -25.29 12.08 26.11
C GLY A 91 -25.98 12.20 24.76
N LEU A 92 -25.23 12.40 23.67
CA LEU A 92 -25.74 12.32 22.30
C LEU A 92 -25.50 10.92 21.74
N ASN A 93 -26.52 10.36 21.09
CA ASN A 93 -26.34 9.17 20.24
C ASN A 93 -25.99 9.63 18.83
N SER A 94 -24.76 9.38 18.41
CA SER A 94 -24.28 9.69 17.06
C SER A 94 -24.55 8.57 16.04
N SER A 95 -24.98 7.37 16.47
CA SER A 95 -25.22 6.23 15.58
C SER A 95 -26.70 5.93 15.40
N ALA A 96 -27.13 5.85 14.14
CA ALA A 96 -28.48 5.56 13.72
C ALA A 96 -28.96 4.12 13.97
N GLY A 97 -28.14 3.26 14.65
CA GLY A 97 -28.33 1.82 14.73
C GLY A 97 -28.50 1.21 16.12
N SER A 98 -28.28 1.95 17.21
CA SER A 98 -28.40 1.33 18.54
C SER A 98 -29.80 1.48 19.12
N ASN A 99 -30.58 0.40 19.13
CA ASN A 99 -31.86 0.25 19.83
C ASN A 99 -31.72 0.30 21.37
N SER A 100 -30.92 1.20 21.91
CA SER A 100 -30.74 1.29 23.37
C SER A 100 -31.60 2.40 23.95
N SER A 101 -32.70 1.92 24.54
CA SER A 101 -33.44 2.47 25.68
C SER A 101 -33.58 3.99 25.81
N SER A 102 -34.84 4.43 25.65
CA SER A 102 -35.50 5.51 26.39
C SER A 102 -34.56 6.41 27.22
N GLY A 103 -34.19 7.56 26.65
CA GLY A 103 -33.58 8.62 27.45
C GLY A 103 -32.47 9.44 26.83
N LYS A 104 -31.80 8.99 25.77
CA LYS A 104 -30.71 9.75 25.14
C LYS A 104 -31.22 10.64 23.99
N ALA A 105 -30.67 11.86 23.89
CA ALA A 105 -31.01 12.79 22.83
C ALA A 105 -30.35 12.38 21.49
N ARG A 106 -31.13 12.42 20.40
CA ARG A 106 -30.63 12.16 19.04
C ARG A 106 -30.20 13.46 18.39
N LEU A 107 -29.01 13.50 17.80
CA LEU A 107 -28.55 14.62 17.01
C LEU A 107 -29.22 14.61 15.63
N VAL A 108 -29.76 15.76 15.22
CA VAL A 108 -30.40 15.96 13.90
C VAL A 108 -29.49 16.79 13.00
N ASP A 109 -28.97 17.90 13.52
CA ASP A 109 -28.14 18.84 12.76
C ASP A 109 -27.12 19.51 13.68
N ALA A 110 -25.94 19.81 13.12
CA ALA A 110 -24.88 20.49 13.82
C ALA A 110 -24.18 21.46 12.86
N LYS A 111 -24.11 22.75 13.25
CA LYS A 111 -23.49 23.80 12.44
C LYS A 111 -22.57 24.66 13.26
N PHE A 112 -21.45 25.07 12.68
CA PHE A 112 -20.61 26.10 13.27
C PHE A 112 -21.32 27.45 13.22
N LEU A 113 -21.19 28.22 14.29
CA LEU A 113 -21.47 29.66 14.29
C LEU A 113 -20.14 30.38 14.20
N TRP A 114 -20.03 31.29 13.26
CA TRP A 114 -18.81 32.05 13.07
C TRP A 114 -18.38 32.75 14.36
N THR A 115 -17.13 32.65 14.72
CA THR A 115 -16.49 33.30 15.84
C THR A 115 -15.13 33.84 15.40
N GLU A 116 -14.72 34.96 15.95
CA GLU A 116 -13.39 35.49 15.65
C GLU A 116 -12.30 34.48 16.04
N PRO A 117 -11.32 34.19 15.16
CA PRO A 117 -10.22 33.23 15.45
C PRO A 117 -9.45 33.61 16.72
N HIS A 118 -9.29 34.89 17.00
CA HIS A 118 -8.59 35.39 18.18
C HIS A 118 -9.30 35.12 19.51
N SER A 119 -10.62 34.91 19.49
CA SER A 119 -11.42 34.65 20.69
C SER A 119 -11.12 33.32 21.35
N LYS A 120 -10.41 32.39 20.64
CA LYS A 120 -10.12 31.01 21.08
C LYS A 120 -11.37 30.24 21.50
N ARG A 121 -12.51 30.56 20.91
CA ARG A 121 -13.81 29.97 21.19
C ARG A 121 -14.46 29.51 19.90
N ILE A 122 -14.98 28.29 19.92
CA ILE A 122 -15.72 27.70 18.80
C ILE A 122 -17.15 27.46 19.29
N LYS A 123 -18.12 27.98 18.58
CA LYS A 123 -19.55 27.84 18.92
C LYS A 123 -20.22 26.92 17.92
N LEU A 124 -20.91 25.91 18.43
CA LEU A 124 -21.72 24.99 17.65
C LEU A 124 -23.19 25.14 18.00
N ARG A 125 -24.02 25.29 16.98
CA ARG A 125 -25.46 25.17 17.10
C ARG A 125 -25.85 23.71 16.82
N LEU A 126 -26.36 23.03 17.83
CA LEU A 126 -26.83 21.65 17.74
C LEU A 126 -28.35 21.65 17.74
N THR A 127 -28.93 20.85 16.86
CA THR A 127 -30.38 20.57 16.86
C THR A 127 -30.56 19.14 17.34
N VAL A 128 -31.20 18.97 18.49
CA VAL A 128 -31.36 17.68 19.16
C VAL A 128 -32.84 17.32 19.21
N GLN A 129 -33.13 16.04 19.03
CA GLN A 129 -34.46 15.44 19.21
C GLN A 129 -34.43 14.45 20.37
N LYS A 130 -35.46 14.51 21.20
CA LYS A 130 -35.68 13.53 22.27
C LYS A 130 -37.16 13.22 22.39
N GLU A 131 -37.47 11.96 22.60
CA GLU A 131 -38.79 11.53 23.00
C GLU A 131 -39.03 11.91 24.47
N VAL A 132 -40.12 12.61 24.74
CA VAL A 132 -40.41 13.13 26.06
C VAL A 132 -41.54 12.37 26.71
N PHE A 133 -42.78 12.76 26.52
CA PHE A 133 -43.93 12.08 27.12
C PHE A 133 -44.72 11.32 26.05
N HIS A 134 -45.10 10.06 26.34
CA HIS A 134 -46.01 9.28 25.51
C HIS A 134 -45.71 9.35 24.00
N HIS A 135 -44.45 9.08 23.60
CA HIS A 135 -43.96 9.08 22.20
C HIS A 135 -44.02 10.43 21.47
N VAL A 136 -44.16 11.55 22.19
CA VAL A 136 -44.04 12.87 21.58
C VAL A 136 -42.57 13.25 21.44
N VAL A 137 -42.15 13.47 20.20
CA VAL A 137 -40.77 13.86 19.87
C VAL A 137 -40.65 15.40 19.95
N LEU A 138 -39.80 15.88 20.84
CA LEU A 138 -39.47 17.32 20.96
C LEU A 138 -38.14 17.61 20.29
N GLN A 139 -38.12 18.63 19.46
CA GLN A 139 -36.89 19.14 18.82
C GLN A 139 -36.54 20.50 19.39
N GLN A 140 -35.27 20.64 19.82
CA GLN A 140 -34.76 21.86 20.42
C GLN A 140 -33.36 22.15 19.89
N ALA A 141 -33.06 23.46 19.68
CA ALA A 141 -31.70 23.88 19.32
C ALA A 141 -30.97 24.39 20.58
N CYS A 142 -29.74 23.95 20.74
CA CYS A 142 -28.86 24.42 21.82
C CYS A 142 -27.55 24.94 21.26
N LEU A 143 -26.95 25.88 21.99
CA LEU A 143 -25.63 26.42 21.70
C LEU A 143 -24.61 25.75 22.63
N VAL A 144 -23.55 25.17 22.05
CA VAL A 144 -22.43 24.62 22.78
C VAL A 144 -21.17 25.40 22.45
N GLU A 145 -20.44 25.80 23.48
CA GLU A 145 -19.22 26.58 23.35
C GLU A 145 -18.01 25.74 23.69
N TYR A 146 -16.99 25.77 22.82
CA TYR A 146 -15.71 25.11 23.02
C TYR A 146 -14.65 26.18 23.27
N VAL A 147 -13.96 26.09 24.40
CA VAL A 147 -12.82 26.95 24.72
C VAL A 147 -11.55 26.22 24.27
N VAL A 148 -10.84 26.83 23.34
CA VAL A 148 -9.58 26.26 22.81
C VAL A 148 -8.44 26.58 23.77
N THR A 149 -7.86 25.53 24.35
CA THR A 149 -6.65 25.60 25.20
C THR A 149 -5.45 25.06 24.46
N TRP A 150 -4.28 25.59 24.76
CA TRP A 150 -3.04 25.18 24.10
C TRP A 150 -2.32 24.12 24.92
N GLN A 151 -1.90 23.06 24.23
CA GLN A 151 -1.03 22.04 24.78
C GLN A 151 -0.22 21.44 23.64
N GLN A 152 1.09 21.36 23.80
CA GLN A 152 1.92 20.68 22.81
C GLN A 152 1.61 19.17 22.80
N CYS A 153 1.49 18.61 21.61
CA CYS A 153 1.37 17.16 21.43
C CYS A 153 2.71 16.49 21.75
N SER A 154 2.68 15.20 22.06
CA SER A 154 3.89 14.41 22.40
C SER A 154 4.97 14.46 21.32
N VAL A 155 4.58 14.54 20.06
CA VAL A 155 5.52 14.65 18.94
C VAL A 155 6.23 16.01 18.95
N CYS A 156 5.49 17.12 19.03
CA CYS A 156 6.08 18.45 19.10
C CYS A 156 6.90 18.67 20.38
N GLN A 157 6.50 18.06 21.48
CA GLN A 157 7.24 18.10 22.72
C GLN A 157 8.59 17.37 22.61
N LYS A 158 8.64 16.20 21.94
CA LYS A 158 9.88 15.50 21.61
C LYS A 158 10.80 16.36 20.72
N VAL A 159 10.22 17.03 19.71
CA VAL A 159 10.98 17.97 18.83
C VAL A 159 11.58 19.12 19.65
N ALA A 160 10.78 19.76 20.47
CA ALA A 160 11.22 20.91 21.30
C ALA A 160 12.33 20.52 22.30
N THR A 161 12.32 19.27 22.79
CA THR A 161 13.33 18.74 23.73
C THR A 161 14.56 18.15 23.01
N GLY A 162 14.62 18.20 21.68
CA GLY A 162 15.71 17.60 20.90
C GLY A 162 15.75 16.07 20.98
N GLN A 163 14.70 15.43 21.47
CA GLN A 163 14.60 13.99 21.49
C GLN A 163 14.26 13.47 20.09
N PRO A 164 14.78 12.29 19.70
CA PRO A 164 14.44 11.70 18.43
C PRO A 164 12.93 11.48 18.29
N GLN A 165 12.41 11.83 17.12
CA GLN A 165 10.97 11.77 16.85
C GLN A 165 10.46 10.34 16.67
N TRP A 166 11.34 9.38 16.46
CA TRP A 166 11.02 8.00 16.15
C TRP A 166 11.34 7.07 17.31
N ASP A 167 10.50 6.08 17.52
CA ASP A 167 10.70 5.03 18.53
C ASP A 167 11.20 3.73 17.86
N ALA A 168 10.86 3.48 16.60
CA ALA A 168 11.27 2.28 15.88
C ALA A 168 11.81 2.60 14.47
N CYS A 169 12.82 1.85 14.05
CA CYS A 169 13.41 1.90 12.72
C CYS A 169 13.39 0.50 12.10
N VAL A 170 12.94 0.39 10.86
CA VAL A 170 13.01 -0.83 10.06
C VAL A 170 14.00 -0.61 8.93
N GLN A 171 15.11 -1.34 8.98
CA GLN A 171 16.17 -1.30 7.98
C GLN A 171 15.98 -2.44 7.01
N LEU A 172 15.69 -2.15 5.75
CA LEU A 172 15.49 -3.12 4.71
C LEU A 172 16.68 -3.14 3.77
N ARG A 173 17.31 -4.28 3.59
CA ARG A 173 18.52 -4.46 2.77
C ARG A 173 18.36 -5.58 1.78
N GLN A 174 18.89 -5.38 0.58
CA GLN A 174 19.00 -6.42 -0.44
C GLN A 174 20.32 -6.26 -1.20
N LYS A 175 21.11 -7.31 -1.24
CA LYS A 175 22.41 -7.31 -1.92
C LYS A 175 22.26 -7.73 -3.38
N VAL A 176 21.70 -6.86 -4.19
CA VAL A 176 21.48 -7.07 -5.64
C VAL A 176 21.88 -5.82 -6.40
N SER A 177 22.30 -5.99 -7.64
CA SER A 177 22.77 -4.89 -8.51
C SER A 177 21.64 -4.00 -9.05
N HIS A 178 20.38 -4.45 -8.99
CA HIS A 178 19.21 -3.73 -9.51
C HIS A 178 18.19 -3.43 -8.40
N LYS A 179 17.25 -2.52 -8.66
CA LYS A 179 16.27 -2.03 -7.67
C LYS A 179 14.83 -2.48 -7.92
N LYS A 180 14.59 -3.43 -8.83
CA LYS A 180 13.25 -3.88 -9.21
C LYS A 180 12.40 -4.34 -8.02
N THR A 181 12.99 -5.03 -7.05
CA THR A 181 12.30 -5.48 -5.83
C THR A 181 11.80 -4.29 -4.98
N PHE A 182 12.62 -3.24 -4.84
CA PHE A 182 12.23 -2.04 -4.10
C PHE A 182 11.14 -1.24 -4.83
N LEU A 183 11.19 -1.16 -6.17
CA LEU A 183 10.14 -0.54 -6.97
C LEU A 183 8.79 -1.28 -6.80
N TYR A 184 8.83 -2.61 -6.82
CA TYR A 184 7.62 -3.41 -6.57
C TYR A 184 7.08 -3.22 -5.14
N LEU A 185 7.95 -3.23 -4.13
CA LEU A 185 7.57 -2.96 -2.74
C LEU A 185 6.99 -1.56 -2.55
N GLU A 186 7.55 -0.54 -3.23
CA GLU A 186 7.02 0.82 -3.25
C GLU A 186 5.55 0.86 -3.66
N GLN A 187 5.21 0.20 -4.77
CA GLN A 187 3.84 0.16 -5.27
C GLN A 187 2.90 -0.55 -4.29
N LEU A 188 3.33 -1.65 -3.68
CA LEU A 188 2.55 -2.35 -2.67
C LEU A 188 2.32 -1.52 -1.39
N ILE A 189 3.34 -0.77 -0.95
CA ILE A 189 3.26 0.14 0.21
C ILE A 189 2.25 1.25 -0.07
N LEU A 190 2.30 1.84 -1.27
CA LEU A 190 1.37 2.89 -1.70
C LEU A 190 -0.07 2.37 -1.79
N LYS A 191 -0.28 1.21 -2.43
CA LYS A 191 -1.60 0.59 -2.57
C LYS A 191 -2.27 0.30 -1.23
N LYS A 192 -1.49 -0.19 -0.26
CA LYS A 192 -1.97 -0.49 1.10
C LYS A 192 -1.95 0.72 2.04
N ARG A 193 -1.61 1.91 1.56
CA ARG A 193 -1.52 3.17 2.32
C ARG A 193 -0.66 3.08 3.59
N LEU A 194 0.35 2.19 3.60
CA LEU A 194 1.23 2.02 4.76
C LEU A 194 2.15 3.22 4.99
N HIS A 195 2.39 4.01 3.94
CA HIS A 195 3.23 5.21 3.99
C HIS A 195 2.70 6.30 4.94
N GLU A 196 1.41 6.31 5.26
CA GLU A 196 0.81 7.25 6.20
C GLU A 196 1.35 7.09 7.63
N ASN A 197 1.83 5.89 7.98
CA ASN A 197 2.39 5.58 9.29
C ASN A 197 3.89 5.89 9.39
N PHE A 198 4.55 6.26 8.28
CA PHE A 198 5.98 6.57 8.28
C PHE A 198 6.19 8.03 8.70
N ILE A 199 7.21 8.28 9.52
CA ILE A 199 7.67 9.64 9.80
C ILE A 199 8.59 10.09 8.65
N ARG A 200 9.50 9.19 8.24
CA ARG A 200 10.54 9.46 7.27
C ARG A 200 11.02 8.16 6.65
N ILE A 201 11.44 8.22 5.40
CA ILE A 201 12.12 7.14 4.69
C ILE A 201 13.50 7.66 4.29
N GLU A 202 14.55 6.96 4.66
CA GLU A 202 15.92 7.28 4.25
C GLU A 202 16.44 6.26 3.25
N GLY A 203 16.99 6.76 2.15
CA GLY A 203 17.66 5.92 1.15
C GLY A 203 19.10 5.62 1.55
N GLN A 204 19.46 4.35 1.49
CA GLN A 204 20.81 3.83 1.64
C GLN A 204 21.25 3.14 0.34
N PRO A 205 22.56 2.98 0.10
CA PRO A 205 23.05 2.32 -1.13
C PRO A 205 22.45 0.93 -1.36
N ASP A 206 22.32 0.13 -0.30
CA ASP A 206 21.85 -1.25 -0.36
C ASP A 206 20.39 -1.41 0.08
N GLY A 207 19.63 -0.31 0.28
CA GLY A 207 18.26 -0.43 0.74
C GLY A 207 17.62 0.83 1.28
N LEU A 208 16.60 0.64 2.12
CA LEU A 208 15.76 1.70 2.66
C LEU A 208 15.63 1.57 4.18
N ASP A 209 15.63 2.70 4.88
CA ASP A 209 15.38 2.80 6.32
C ASP A 209 14.05 3.52 6.56
N PHE A 210 13.12 2.84 7.22
CA PHE A 210 11.79 3.35 7.54
C PHE A 210 11.71 3.71 9.01
N PHE A 211 11.32 4.96 9.32
CA PHE A 211 11.21 5.45 10.68
C PHE A 211 9.74 5.57 11.12
N PHE A 212 9.43 5.07 12.30
CA PHE A 212 8.07 5.00 12.85
C PHE A 212 7.97 5.72 14.20
N ALA A 213 6.83 6.39 14.43
CA ALA A 213 6.54 7.04 15.70
C ALA A 213 6.34 6.04 16.86
N HIS A 214 5.83 4.84 16.54
CA HIS A 214 5.51 3.82 17.51
C HIS A 214 5.97 2.44 17.06
N LYS A 215 6.39 1.61 18.01
CA LYS A 215 6.79 0.22 17.78
C LYS A 215 5.68 -0.59 17.10
N SER A 216 4.40 -0.38 17.45
CA SER A 216 3.26 -1.09 16.89
C SER A 216 3.15 -0.93 15.37
N HIS A 217 3.34 0.29 14.85
CA HIS A 217 3.34 0.56 13.41
C HIS A 217 4.48 -0.17 12.69
N ALA A 218 5.67 -0.21 13.32
CA ALA A 218 6.81 -0.97 12.80
C ALA A 218 6.51 -2.47 12.77
N MET A 219 5.86 -3.02 13.79
CA MET A 219 5.50 -4.44 13.84
C MET A 219 4.49 -4.82 12.74
N ASN A 220 3.47 -3.99 12.50
CA ASN A 220 2.51 -4.18 11.41
C ASN A 220 3.21 -4.16 10.04
N PHE A 221 4.18 -3.24 9.88
CA PHE A 221 4.98 -3.17 8.65
C PHE A 221 5.89 -4.41 8.48
N LEU A 222 6.47 -4.92 9.55
CA LEU A 222 7.25 -6.16 9.54
C LEU A 222 6.41 -7.36 9.12
N GLU A 223 5.19 -7.47 9.63
CA GLU A 223 4.27 -8.54 9.24
C GLU A 223 3.89 -8.45 7.75
N PHE A 224 3.66 -7.23 7.25
CA PHE A 224 3.45 -7.00 5.82
C PHE A 224 4.66 -7.47 4.99
N LEU A 225 5.90 -7.09 5.36
CA LEU A 225 7.11 -7.49 4.66
C LEU A 225 7.31 -9.01 4.66
N ASN A 226 7.05 -9.68 5.79
CA ASN A 226 7.12 -11.14 5.88
C ASN A 226 6.13 -11.86 4.95
N LYS A 227 4.97 -11.25 4.69
CA LYS A 227 3.97 -11.78 3.75
C LYS A 227 4.32 -11.51 2.28
N THR A 228 5.11 -10.45 2.03
CA THR A 228 5.39 -9.96 0.67
C THR A 228 6.71 -10.48 0.12
N ALA A 229 7.73 -10.65 0.96
CA ALA A 229 9.07 -11.03 0.52
C ALA A 229 9.71 -12.06 1.46
N PRO A 230 10.66 -12.90 0.95
CA PRO A 230 11.39 -13.87 1.76
C PRO A 230 12.49 -13.15 2.55
N VAL A 231 12.16 -12.67 3.75
CA VAL A 231 13.05 -11.89 4.60
C VAL A 231 13.58 -12.68 5.80
N THR A 232 14.78 -12.32 6.27
CA THR A 232 15.27 -12.70 7.59
C THR A 232 15.36 -11.49 8.47
N ARG A 233 15.05 -11.63 9.75
CA ARG A 233 14.91 -10.54 10.70
C ARG A 233 15.94 -10.65 11.81
N ARG A 234 16.52 -9.51 12.20
CA ARG A 234 17.37 -9.33 13.37
C ARG A 234 16.88 -8.12 14.15
N ASP A 235 16.65 -8.31 15.43
CA ASP A 235 16.13 -7.26 16.31
C ASP A 235 17.25 -6.72 17.20
N ALA A 236 17.30 -5.40 17.33
CA ALA A 236 18.17 -4.70 18.28
C ALA A 236 17.36 -3.67 19.05
N VAL A 237 17.65 -3.55 20.34
CA VAL A 237 17.02 -2.57 21.23
C VAL A 237 18.11 -1.74 21.87
N GLN A 238 18.02 -0.42 21.73
CA GLN A 238 18.94 0.54 22.32
C GLN A 238 18.22 1.35 23.39
N LEU A 239 18.74 1.36 24.59
CA LEU A 239 18.27 2.23 25.65
C LEU A 239 18.83 3.64 25.43
N VAL A 240 17.94 4.62 25.26
CA VAL A 240 18.31 6.03 25.05
C VAL A 240 18.35 6.79 26.37
N SER A 241 17.32 6.62 27.21
CA SER A 241 17.19 7.31 28.49
C SER A 241 16.40 6.46 29.45
N HIS A 242 16.80 6.49 30.73
CA HIS A 242 16.11 5.84 31.82
C HIS A 242 15.89 6.83 32.97
N ASP A 243 14.64 7.05 33.32
CA ASP A 243 14.26 7.85 34.48
C ASP A 243 13.98 6.92 35.65
N SER A 244 14.92 6.86 36.62
CA SER A 244 14.82 6.01 37.80
C SER A 244 13.71 6.42 38.78
N LYS A 245 13.25 7.71 38.72
CA LYS A 245 12.21 8.20 39.63
C LYS A 245 10.82 7.74 39.19
N ASN A 246 10.56 7.78 37.87
CA ASN A 246 9.28 7.40 37.29
C ASN A 246 9.28 5.98 36.74
N ASN A 247 10.42 5.29 36.82
CA ASN A 247 10.64 3.95 36.24
C ASN A 247 10.24 3.87 34.77
N THR A 248 10.50 4.95 34.02
CA THR A 248 10.22 5.03 32.58
C THR A 248 11.51 4.96 31.80
N ALA A 249 11.52 4.17 30.72
CA ALA A 249 12.66 4.03 29.82
C ALA A 249 12.26 4.39 28.40
N VAL A 250 13.08 5.22 27.77
CA VAL A 250 12.97 5.51 26.33
C VAL A 250 13.91 4.58 25.59
N GLN A 251 13.36 3.75 24.70
CA GLN A 251 14.09 2.74 23.96
C GLN A 251 13.88 2.95 22.46
N HIS A 252 14.93 2.75 21.68
CA HIS A 252 14.87 2.65 20.24
C HIS A 252 14.92 1.19 19.82
N PHE A 253 13.94 0.82 18.99
CA PHE A 253 13.84 -0.52 18.40
C PHE A 253 14.35 -0.45 16.97
N THR A 254 15.38 -1.24 16.64
CA THR A 254 15.90 -1.36 15.27
C THR A 254 15.65 -2.78 14.80
N PHE A 255 14.93 -2.90 13.69
CA PHE A 255 14.63 -4.15 13.02
C PHE A 255 15.39 -4.20 11.72
N ALA A 256 16.46 -4.99 11.66
CA ALA A 256 17.22 -5.20 10.43
C ALA A 256 16.64 -6.39 9.66
N LEU A 257 16.25 -6.17 8.41
CA LEU A 257 15.67 -7.14 7.51
C LEU A 257 16.55 -7.29 6.29
N ASP A 258 16.97 -8.52 6.02
CA ASP A 258 17.67 -8.88 4.80
C ASP A 258 16.68 -9.62 3.87
N ILE A 259 16.44 -9.08 2.66
CA ILE A 259 15.67 -9.74 1.61
C ILE A 259 16.59 -10.72 0.89
N ALA A 260 16.05 -11.88 0.48
CA ALA A 260 16.79 -12.82 -0.35
C ALA A 260 17.32 -12.13 -1.63
N PRO A 261 18.61 -12.29 -1.97
CA PRO A 261 19.22 -11.66 -3.16
C PRO A 261 18.84 -12.42 -4.44
N LEU A 262 17.54 -12.65 -4.63
CA LEU A 262 16.97 -13.34 -5.76
C LEU A 262 15.83 -12.52 -6.33
N CYS A 263 15.84 -12.33 -7.63
CA CYS A 263 14.83 -11.58 -8.34
C CYS A 263 14.21 -12.42 -9.45
N ARG A 264 13.08 -11.96 -9.94
CA ARG A 264 12.41 -12.58 -11.07
C ARG A 264 13.36 -12.64 -12.28
N GLU A 265 13.26 -13.70 -13.07
CA GLU A 265 14.08 -13.99 -14.25
C GLU A 265 15.55 -14.35 -13.94
N ASP A 266 16.03 -14.31 -12.68
CA ASP A 266 17.37 -14.73 -12.32
C ASP A 266 17.58 -16.23 -12.60
N LEU A 267 18.77 -16.57 -13.07
CA LEU A 267 19.19 -17.95 -13.27
C LEU A 267 19.87 -18.47 -12.00
N ILE A 268 19.43 -19.63 -11.55
CA ILE A 268 19.95 -20.29 -10.34
C ILE A 268 20.43 -21.69 -10.67
N LEU A 269 21.57 -22.02 -10.10
CA LEU A 269 22.02 -23.41 -10.00
C LEU A 269 21.58 -23.96 -8.64
N ILE A 270 20.73 -24.98 -8.65
CA ILE A 270 20.26 -25.61 -7.41
C ILE A 270 21.46 -26.37 -6.79
N PRO A 271 21.83 -26.10 -5.52
CA PRO A 271 22.92 -26.80 -4.86
C PRO A 271 22.70 -28.32 -4.86
N TYR A 272 23.73 -29.08 -5.19
CA TYR A 272 23.67 -30.55 -5.34
C TYR A 272 23.31 -31.30 -4.05
N LYS A 273 23.22 -30.63 -2.92
CA LYS A 273 22.85 -31.23 -1.64
C LYS A 273 21.40 -31.73 -1.69
N ASP A 274 21.21 -32.97 -1.35
CA ASP A 274 19.93 -33.71 -1.33
C ASP A 274 18.71 -32.95 -0.81
N TYR A 275 18.93 -31.99 0.05
CA TYR A 275 17.88 -31.22 0.69
C TYR A 275 17.06 -30.38 -0.29
N TYR A 276 17.70 -29.68 -1.23
CA TYR A 276 17.00 -28.86 -2.21
C TYR A 276 16.40 -29.70 -3.35
N LEU A 277 17.11 -30.73 -3.81
CA LEU A 277 16.61 -31.61 -4.86
C LEU A 277 15.34 -32.35 -4.45
N LYS A 278 15.23 -32.78 -3.19
CA LYS A 278 14.04 -33.46 -2.67
C LYS A 278 12.84 -32.54 -2.57
N SER A 279 13.03 -31.30 -2.11
CA SER A 279 11.95 -30.29 -1.97
C SER A 279 11.45 -29.79 -3.33
N LEU A 280 12.30 -29.77 -4.35
CA LEU A 280 11.98 -29.27 -5.69
C LEU A 280 11.49 -30.40 -6.65
N GLY A 281 11.22 -31.59 -6.16
CA GLY A 281 10.57 -32.64 -6.95
C GLY A 281 11.39 -33.17 -8.14
N GLY A 282 12.73 -33.09 -8.09
CA GLY A 282 13.61 -33.59 -9.14
C GLY A 282 13.64 -32.71 -10.39
N MET A 283 13.55 -31.38 -10.21
CA MET A 283 13.84 -30.42 -11.29
C MET A 283 15.29 -30.49 -11.74
N GLY A 284 15.58 -29.95 -12.91
CA GLY A 284 16.94 -29.85 -13.42
C GLY A 284 17.82 -28.95 -12.53
N PRO A 285 19.15 -29.01 -12.71
CA PRO A 285 20.07 -28.23 -11.89
C PRO A 285 19.94 -26.72 -12.15
N LEU A 286 19.63 -26.31 -13.39
CA LEU A 286 19.46 -24.95 -13.81
C LEU A 286 17.97 -24.58 -13.83
N VAL A 287 17.59 -23.60 -13.04
CA VAL A 287 16.20 -23.12 -12.91
C VAL A 287 16.13 -21.61 -12.97
N LEU A 288 15.01 -21.11 -13.48
CA LEU A 288 14.69 -19.70 -13.50
C LEU A 288 13.80 -19.35 -12.30
N VAL A 289 14.05 -18.18 -11.69
CA VAL A 289 13.14 -17.61 -10.70
C VAL A 289 11.91 -17.08 -11.42
N HIS A 290 10.77 -17.69 -11.16
CA HIS A 290 9.50 -17.28 -11.77
C HIS A 290 8.82 -16.18 -10.98
N LYS A 291 8.65 -16.37 -9.66
CA LYS A 291 8.00 -15.41 -8.75
C LYS A 291 8.70 -15.40 -7.40
N VAL A 292 8.77 -14.21 -6.80
CA VAL A 292 9.32 -14.02 -5.45
C VAL A 292 8.25 -13.35 -4.60
N PHE A 293 7.70 -14.12 -3.66
CA PHE A 293 6.79 -13.65 -2.61
C PHE A 293 7.37 -14.07 -1.25
N SER A 294 6.54 -14.32 -0.24
CA SER A 294 6.97 -14.97 1.00
C SER A 294 7.68 -16.32 0.76
N SER A 295 7.40 -16.93 -0.37
CA SER A 295 8.08 -18.09 -0.94
C SER A 295 8.68 -17.74 -2.30
N ILE A 296 9.65 -18.53 -2.73
CA ILE A 296 10.33 -18.38 -4.01
C ILE A 296 9.89 -19.53 -4.91
N VAL A 297 9.30 -19.18 -6.04
CA VAL A 297 8.84 -20.15 -7.04
C VAL A 297 9.85 -20.23 -8.16
N PHE A 298 10.35 -21.43 -8.41
CA PHE A 298 11.27 -21.74 -9.49
C PHE A 298 10.58 -22.48 -10.61
N MET A 299 11.07 -22.31 -11.82
CA MET A 299 10.63 -23.02 -13.01
C MET A 299 11.83 -23.60 -13.76
N ASP A 300 11.74 -24.86 -14.11
CA ASP A 300 12.71 -25.52 -14.99
C ASP A 300 12.32 -25.27 -16.45
N PRO A 301 13.13 -24.52 -17.24
CA PRO A 301 12.82 -24.19 -18.62
C PRO A 301 12.78 -25.40 -19.56
N ARG A 302 13.39 -26.53 -19.18
CA ARG A 302 13.45 -27.75 -19.98
C ARG A 302 12.25 -28.67 -19.79
N THR A 303 11.72 -28.73 -18.57
CA THR A 303 10.66 -29.69 -18.23
C THR A 303 9.33 -29.02 -17.87
N LEU A 304 9.28 -27.70 -17.80
CA LEU A 304 8.16 -26.90 -17.33
C LEU A 304 7.70 -27.24 -15.90
N ARG A 305 8.53 -27.93 -15.11
CA ARG A 305 8.22 -28.20 -13.72
C ARG A 305 8.41 -26.95 -12.90
N ALA A 306 7.45 -26.67 -12.02
CA ALA A 306 7.55 -25.62 -11.03
C ALA A 306 7.79 -26.22 -9.64
N GLY A 307 8.60 -25.56 -8.86
CA GLY A 307 8.86 -25.91 -7.46
C GLY A 307 8.87 -24.66 -6.60
N GLU A 308 8.60 -24.83 -5.32
CA GLU A 308 8.48 -23.73 -4.38
C GLU A 308 9.36 -23.96 -3.15
N ILE A 309 10.06 -22.91 -2.70
CA ILE A 309 10.83 -22.91 -1.47
C ILE A 309 10.32 -21.76 -0.59
N THR A 310 9.91 -22.08 0.64
CA THR A 310 9.52 -21.04 1.61
C THR A 310 10.72 -20.21 2.03
N GLY A 311 10.50 -18.91 2.35
CA GLY A 311 11.57 -18.02 2.79
C GLY A 311 12.32 -18.54 4.01
N SER A 312 11.63 -19.17 4.96
CA SER A 312 12.25 -19.79 6.15
C SER A 312 13.20 -20.96 5.80
N LEU A 313 12.90 -21.69 4.74
CA LEU A 313 13.74 -22.78 4.25
C LEU A 313 14.96 -22.24 3.50
N TYR A 314 14.76 -21.23 2.67
CA TYR A 314 15.83 -20.54 1.95
C TYR A 314 16.91 -20.01 2.90
N TRP A 315 16.51 -19.33 3.98
CA TRP A 315 17.45 -18.73 4.94
C TRP A 315 18.22 -19.73 5.81
N LYS A 316 17.85 -21.01 5.84
CA LYS A 316 18.67 -22.06 6.48
C LYS A 316 19.95 -22.35 5.70
N LYS A 317 19.90 -22.28 4.38
CA LYS A 317 21.03 -22.46 3.47
C LYS A 317 20.84 -21.50 2.28
N PRO A 318 21.19 -20.22 2.45
CA PRO A 318 21.04 -19.25 1.39
C PRO A 318 21.99 -19.54 0.23
N PHE A 319 21.51 -19.32 -0.98
CA PHE A 319 22.29 -19.39 -2.22
C PHE A 319 22.02 -18.12 -3.03
N ALA A 320 22.96 -17.78 -3.91
CA ALA A 320 22.85 -16.61 -4.79
C ALA A 320 22.48 -17.05 -6.21
N SER A 321 22.03 -16.11 -7.03
CA SER A 321 21.84 -16.30 -8.45
C SER A 321 23.18 -16.56 -9.14
N LEU A 322 23.17 -17.47 -10.14
CA LEU A 322 24.33 -17.74 -10.98
C LEU A 322 24.56 -16.58 -11.96
N GLN A 323 23.47 -16.10 -12.54
CA GLN A 323 23.43 -14.89 -13.39
C GLN A 323 22.19 -14.08 -13.07
N THR A 324 22.32 -12.76 -13.18
CA THR A 324 21.26 -11.79 -12.93
C THR A 324 20.62 -11.29 -14.23
N SER A 325 19.42 -10.74 -14.15
CA SER A 325 18.69 -10.22 -15.33
C SER A 325 19.44 -9.14 -16.12
N ARG A 326 20.50 -8.52 -15.55
CA ARG A 326 21.37 -7.56 -16.26
C ARG A 326 22.34 -8.22 -17.24
N GLU A 327 22.60 -9.51 -17.08
CA GLU A 327 23.54 -10.28 -17.90
C GLU A 327 22.86 -10.98 -19.10
N LEU A 328 21.61 -10.68 -19.33
CA LEU A 328 20.83 -11.22 -20.46
C LEU A 328 21.39 -10.74 -21.79
N VAL A 329 21.59 -11.70 -22.71
CA VAL A 329 22.05 -11.47 -24.08
C VAL A 329 20.86 -11.59 -25.04
N GLU A 330 20.87 -10.87 -26.14
CA GLU A 330 19.84 -10.92 -27.17
C GLU A 330 20.15 -11.99 -28.21
N PHE A 331 19.19 -12.87 -28.46
CA PHE A 331 19.24 -13.96 -29.42
C PHE A 331 18.17 -13.76 -30.49
N TYR A 332 18.46 -14.20 -31.71
CA TYR A 332 17.54 -14.26 -32.83
C TYR A 332 17.04 -15.69 -33.01
N VAL A 333 15.74 -15.88 -33.15
CA VAL A 333 15.10 -17.17 -33.34
C VAL A 333 15.08 -17.53 -34.82
N LEU A 334 15.76 -18.61 -35.19
CA LEU A 334 15.79 -19.14 -36.56
C LEU A 334 14.62 -20.06 -36.82
N GLU A 335 14.38 -21.02 -35.92
CA GLU A 335 13.34 -22.02 -36.03
C GLU A 335 12.74 -22.33 -34.63
N CYS A 336 11.45 -22.62 -34.58
CA CYS A 336 10.74 -23.03 -33.38
C CYS A 336 9.84 -24.22 -33.69
N GLN A 337 10.14 -25.37 -33.06
CA GLN A 337 9.33 -26.59 -33.15
C GLN A 337 8.59 -26.81 -31.82
N LEU A 338 7.25 -26.82 -31.89
CA LEU A 338 6.41 -26.99 -30.71
C LEU A 338 6.42 -28.44 -30.24
N MET A 339 6.51 -28.62 -28.92
CA MET A 339 6.37 -29.92 -28.28
C MET A 339 4.98 -30.05 -27.62
N PRO A 340 4.44 -31.29 -27.47
CA PRO A 340 3.10 -31.53 -26.91
C PRO A 340 3.03 -31.36 -25.39
N VAL A 341 4.06 -30.77 -24.74
CA VAL A 341 4.12 -30.57 -23.29
C VAL A 341 3.75 -29.13 -22.97
N THR A 342 2.66 -28.97 -22.23
CA THR A 342 2.16 -27.67 -21.80
C THR A 342 1.98 -27.61 -20.29
N ASN A 343 2.22 -26.45 -19.67
CA ASN A 343 1.93 -26.19 -18.27
C ASN A 343 1.40 -24.76 -18.12
N GLY A 344 0.09 -24.64 -17.91
CA GLY A 344 -0.59 -23.33 -17.86
C GLY A 344 -0.41 -22.53 -19.15
N THR A 345 0.18 -21.34 -19.03
CA THR A 345 0.46 -20.44 -20.16
C THR A 345 1.71 -20.81 -20.95
N TYR A 346 2.56 -21.71 -20.43
CA TYR A 346 3.83 -22.10 -21.04
C TYR A 346 3.69 -23.38 -21.85
N GLN A 347 4.29 -23.36 -23.04
CA GLN A 347 4.40 -24.52 -23.92
C GLN A 347 5.87 -24.79 -24.20
N LEU A 348 6.26 -26.05 -24.12
CA LEU A 348 7.63 -26.46 -24.42
C LEU A 348 7.86 -26.41 -25.94
N GLY A 349 8.98 -25.84 -26.34
CA GLY A 349 9.45 -25.81 -27.73
C GLY A 349 10.93 -26.13 -27.83
N LEU A 350 11.30 -26.76 -28.96
CA LEU A 350 12.68 -26.86 -29.38
C LEU A 350 12.97 -25.67 -30.29
N VAL A 351 13.86 -24.77 -29.85
CA VAL A 351 14.13 -23.50 -30.52
C VAL A 351 15.58 -23.47 -30.97
N THR A 352 15.80 -23.16 -32.24
CA THR A 352 17.12 -22.90 -32.79
C THR A 352 17.37 -21.41 -32.75
N VAL A 353 18.46 -20.99 -32.08
CA VAL A 353 18.80 -19.58 -31.84
C VAL A 353 20.23 -19.30 -32.23
N CYS A 354 20.51 -18.07 -32.63
CA CYS A 354 21.85 -17.50 -32.79
C CYS A 354 21.95 -16.16 -32.07
N LEU A 355 23.16 -15.64 -31.87
CA LEU A 355 23.34 -14.28 -31.33
C LEU A 355 22.76 -13.25 -32.31
N SER A 356 22.11 -12.22 -31.79
CA SER A 356 21.52 -11.15 -32.63
C SER A 356 22.54 -10.43 -33.49
N ASP A 357 23.78 -10.33 -33.03
CA ASP A 357 24.89 -9.65 -33.71
C ASP A 357 25.56 -10.51 -34.81
N GLU A 358 25.33 -11.84 -34.78
CA GLU A 358 26.02 -12.81 -35.65
C GLU A 358 25.03 -13.58 -36.55
N VAL A 359 23.89 -12.99 -36.88
CA VAL A 359 22.88 -13.66 -37.72
C VAL A 359 23.45 -14.01 -39.09
N GLY A 360 23.44 -15.32 -39.41
CA GLY A 360 23.88 -15.86 -40.69
C GLY A 360 25.35 -16.33 -40.77
N GLU A 361 26.23 -15.91 -39.88
CA GLU A 361 27.64 -16.31 -39.82
C GLU A 361 28.04 -16.93 -38.47
N GLY A 362 27.16 -16.80 -37.45
CA GLY A 362 27.42 -17.20 -36.08
C GLY A 362 27.11 -18.65 -35.79
N ARG A 363 27.39 -19.03 -34.56
CA ARG A 363 27.08 -20.36 -34.03
C ARG A 363 25.57 -20.46 -33.72
N GLU A 364 25.00 -21.61 -34.05
CA GLU A 364 23.61 -21.94 -33.75
C GLU A 364 23.52 -22.87 -32.54
N TRP A 365 22.54 -22.61 -31.66
CA TRP A 365 22.22 -23.46 -30.51
C TRP A 365 20.80 -24.00 -30.62
N ILE A 366 20.63 -25.28 -30.38
CA ILE A 366 19.32 -25.92 -30.29
C ILE A 366 18.97 -26.09 -28.83
N VAL A 367 17.94 -25.37 -28.36
CA VAL A 367 17.59 -25.24 -26.94
C VAL A 367 16.13 -25.62 -26.71
N GLN A 368 15.89 -26.38 -25.62
CA GLN A 368 14.52 -26.55 -25.11
C GLN A 368 14.13 -25.36 -24.27
N SER A 369 13.00 -24.73 -24.60
CA SER A 369 12.52 -23.53 -23.92
C SER A 369 11.03 -23.61 -23.57
N HIS A 370 10.66 -22.98 -22.46
CA HIS A 370 9.29 -22.81 -22.00
C HIS A 370 8.48 -21.80 -22.85
N LEU A 371 9.15 -21.05 -23.75
CA LEU A 371 8.53 -20.00 -24.57
C LEU A 371 8.02 -20.50 -25.92
N GLY A 372 7.96 -21.82 -26.15
CA GLY A 372 7.60 -22.38 -27.46
C GLY A 372 6.29 -21.84 -28.05
N GLY A 373 5.27 -21.60 -27.20
CA GLY A 373 3.97 -21.06 -27.64
C GLY A 373 3.95 -19.57 -28.00
N VAL A 374 5.02 -18.82 -27.67
CA VAL A 374 5.09 -17.35 -27.87
C VAL A 374 6.12 -16.98 -28.93
N LEU A 375 7.09 -17.88 -29.20
CA LEU A 375 8.17 -17.61 -30.13
C LEU A 375 7.82 -18.02 -31.55
N HIS A 376 8.16 -17.17 -32.49
CA HIS A 376 8.08 -17.44 -33.93
C HIS A 376 9.45 -17.26 -34.56
N PRO A 377 9.72 -17.87 -35.71
CA PRO A 377 10.92 -17.57 -36.49
C PRO A 377 10.98 -16.07 -36.77
N GLY A 378 12.16 -15.44 -36.56
CA GLY A 378 12.30 -13.98 -36.68
C GLY A 378 12.18 -13.23 -35.35
N SER A 379 11.68 -13.83 -34.28
CA SER A 379 11.53 -13.16 -32.98
C SER A 379 12.88 -12.90 -32.30
N LEU A 380 13.00 -11.78 -31.58
CA LEU A 380 14.11 -11.49 -30.68
C LEU A 380 13.78 -12.00 -29.26
N VAL A 381 14.77 -12.60 -28.61
CA VAL A 381 14.63 -13.21 -27.28
C VAL A 381 15.83 -12.87 -26.43
N LYS A 382 15.60 -12.51 -25.16
CA LYS A 382 16.66 -12.41 -24.15
C LYS A 382 16.86 -13.75 -23.46
N GLY A 383 18.12 -14.11 -23.28
CA GLY A 383 18.50 -15.34 -22.61
C GLY A 383 19.90 -15.27 -22.01
N TYR A 384 20.28 -16.33 -21.32
CA TYR A 384 21.59 -16.50 -20.71
C TYR A 384 22.47 -17.39 -21.60
N LEU A 385 23.67 -16.90 -21.90
CA LEU A 385 24.71 -17.68 -22.55
C LEU A 385 25.65 -18.24 -21.47
N LEU A 386 25.66 -19.53 -21.28
CA LEU A 386 26.48 -20.22 -20.28
C LEU A 386 27.79 -20.72 -20.89
N GLU A 387 27.78 -20.99 -22.19
CA GLU A 387 28.95 -21.47 -22.90
C GLU A 387 30.12 -20.47 -22.82
N GLY A 388 31.30 -20.97 -22.49
CA GLY A 388 32.53 -20.18 -22.40
C GLY A 388 32.62 -19.25 -21.18
N ARG A 389 31.62 -19.23 -20.28
CA ARG A 389 31.68 -18.48 -19.04
C ARG A 389 32.19 -19.31 -17.87
N ILE A 390 32.99 -18.72 -17.02
CA ILE A 390 33.51 -19.30 -15.80
C ILE A 390 32.71 -18.77 -14.63
N PHE A 391 32.08 -19.67 -13.88
CA PHE A 391 31.32 -19.37 -12.69
C PHE A 391 32.07 -19.82 -11.45
N ASN A 392 32.18 -18.93 -10.45
CA ASN A 392 32.75 -19.27 -9.15
C ASN A 392 31.73 -20.05 -8.32
N ASN A 393 31.51 -21.32 -8.69
CA ASN A 393 30.57 -22.19 -8.00
C ASN A 393 31.20 -23.56 -7.76
N GLU A 394 31.34 -23.95 -6.47
CA GLU A 394 31.98 -25.21 -6.05
C GLU A 394 31.33 -26.45 -6.68
N ASP A 395 30.00 -26.45 -6.84
CA ASP A 395 29.27 -27.60 -7.39
C ASP A 395 29.50 -27.77 -8.89
N LEU A 396 29.81 -26.70 -9.64
CA LEU A 396 30.23 -26.77 -11.05
C LEU A 396 31.70 -27.19 -11.18
N ASP A 397 32.57 -26.63 -10.34
CA ASP A 397 34.02 -26.93 -10.36
C ASP A 397 34.29 -28.38 -10.04
N GLU A 398 33.48 -28.98 -9.15
CA GLU A 398 33.57 -30.40 -8.80
C GLU A 398 32.87 -31.34 -9.81
N ASN A 399 32.33 -30.81 -10.93
CA ASN A 399 31.61 -31.58 -11.97
C ASN A 399 30.53 -32.53 -11.41
N ARG A 400 29.78 -32.05 -10.39
CA ARG A 400 28.74 -32.84 -9.73
C ARG A 400 27.52 -33.11 -10.61
N TYR A 401 27.31 -32.27 -11.63
CA TYR A 401 26.21 -32.39 -12.58
C TYR A 401 26.69 -33.03 -13.88
N LYS A 402 25.81 -33.83 -14.50
CA LYS A 402 26.09 -34.39 -15.82
C LYS A 402 26.04 -33.25 -16.87
N PRO A 403 26.99 -33.21 -17.84
CA PRO A 403 27.00 -32.19 -18.88
C PRO A 403 25.71 -32.15 -19.71
N GLU A 404 25.04 -33.29 -19.88
CA GLU A 404 23.74 -33.38 -20.55
C GLU A 404 22.59 -32.62 -19.84
N GLN A 405 22.76 -32.30 -18.55
CA GLN A 405 21.78 -31.57 -17.73
C GLN A 405 21.99 -30.05 -17.80
N LEU A 406 23.16 -29.63 -18.23
CA LEU A 406 23.49 -28.22 -18.38
C LEU A 406 23.26 -27.80 -19.84
N GLN A 407 22.45 -26.76 -20.05
CA GLN A 407 22.24 -26.19 -21.37
C GLN A 407 23.24 -25.04 -21.58
N ASP A 408 23.70 -24.87 -22.80
CA ASP A 408 24.63 -23.81 -23.17
C ASP A 408 23.91 -22.44 -23.22
N VAL A 409 22.62 -22.46 -23.56
CA VAL A 409 21.78 -21.26 -23.63
C VAL A 409 20.44 -21.51 -22.95
N ILE A 410 19.96 -20.54 -22.17
CA ILE A 410 18.65 -20.57 -21.52
C ILE A 410 17.88 -19.31 -21.92
N LEU A 411 16.77 -19.47 -22.62
CA LEU A 411 15.89 -18.38 -23.01
C LEU A 411 15.00 -17.96 -21.84
N VAL A 412 14.82 -16.65 -21.65
CA VAL A 412 14.08 -16.09 -20.50
C VAL A 412 12.81 -15.39 -20.94
N ARG A 413 12.90 -14.47 -21.90
CA ARG A 413 11.75 -13.66 -22.35
C ARG A 413 11.86 -13.20 -23.80
N LYS A 414 10.71 -13.05 -24.47
CA LYS A 414 10.59 -12.39 -25.80
C LYS A 414 10.85 -10.88 -25.67
N VAL A 415 11.52 -10.31 -26.64
CA VAL A 415 11.79 -8.88 -26.75
C VAL A 415 10.89 -8.29 -27.82
N PHE A 416 10.26 -7.18 -27.49
CA PHE A 416 9.47 -6.39 -28.43
C PHE A 416 10.26 -5.10 -28.74
N PRO A 417 10.86 -4.96 -29.94
CA PRO A 417 11.68 -3.80 -30.29
C PRO A 417 10.92 -2.48 -30.17
N SER A 418 9.64 -2.48 -30.54
CA SER A 418 8.74 -1.32 -30.47
C SER A 418 8.43 -0.87 -29.04
N GLN A 419 8.54 -1.75 -28.03
CA GLN A 419 8.24 -1.42 -26.63
C GLN A 419 9.16 -0.31 -26.09
N LYS A 420 10.46 -0.34 -26.42
CA LYS A 420 11.40 0.73 -26.02
C LYS A 420 11.02 2.09 -26.63
N ALA A 421 10.57 2.12 -27.89
CA ALA A 421 10.10 3.35 -28.54
C ALA A 421 8.78 3.86 -27.93
N ARG A 422 7.92 2.95 -27.48
CA ARG A 422 6.63 3.28 -26.87
C ARG A 422 6.75 3.79 -25.44
N ARG A 423 7.85 3.56 -24.71
CA ARG A 423 8.07 4.07 -23.34
C ARG A 423 7.77 5.56 -23.20
N HIS A 424 8.14 6.39 -24.19
CA HIS A 424 7.86 7.82 -24.17
C HIS A 424 6.41 8.20 -24.49
N ARG A 425 5.63 7.27 -25.02
CA ARG A 425 4.22 7.49 -25.41
C ARG A 425 3.21 6.92 -24.41
N ARG A 426 3.67 6.39 -23.27
CA ARG A 426 2.80 5.86 -22.21
C ARG A 426 1.83 6.92 -21.71
N LEU A 427 0.55 6.57 -21.64
CA LEU A 427 -0.52 7.43 -21.12
C LEU A 427 -0.73 7.26 -19.62
N TRP A 428 0.04 6.40 -18.99
CA TRP A 428 -0.05 6.05 -17.58
C TRP A 428 1.23 6.35 -16.82
N LYS A 429 1.11 6.51 -15.52
CA LYS A 429 2.23 6.75 -14.60
C LYS A 429 2.03 5.97 -13.31
N LEU A 430 3.14 5.74 -12.60
CA LEU A 430 3.16 5.18 -11.25
C LEU A 430 3.37 6.29 -10.23
N LYS A 431 2.72 6.17 -9.08
CA LYS A 431 2.96 7.05 -7.95
C LYS A 431 4.28 6.66 -7.29
N LYS A 432 5.08 7.64 -6.86
CA LYS A 432 6.39 7.44 -6.23
C LYS A 432 6.36 7.88 -4.77
N LEU A 433 7.13 7.19 -3.92
CA LEU A 433 7.35 7.58 -2.53
C LEU A 433 8.44 8.66 -2.45
N GLU A 434 8.23 9.64 -1.60
CA GLU A 434 9.25 10.62 -1.27
C GLU A 434 10.25 10.01 -0.29
N ILE A 435 11.50 9.94 -0.70
CA ILE A 435 12.62 9.40 0.07
C ILE A 435 13.59 10.53 0.36
N VAL A 436 14.05 10.61 1.58
CA VAL A 436 15.05 11.60 1.98
C VAL A 436 16.44 10.95 1.89
N THR A 437 17.34 11.57 1.15
CA THR A 437 18.73 11.11 1.11
C THR A 437 19.45 11.51 2.39
N SER A 438 20.60 10.87 2.67
CA SER A 438 21.48 11.23 3.80
C SER A 438 21.90 12.70 3.83
N GLN A 439 21.76 13.42 2.72
CA GLN A 439 22.06 14.86 2.60
C GLN A 439 20.80 15.73 2.76
N GLY A 440 19.63 15.14 3.05
CA GLY A 440 18.38 15.88 3.30
C GLY A 440 17.61 16.28 2.04
N GLU A 441 18.02 15.83 0.86
CA GLU A 441 17.28 16.10 -0.39
C GLU A 441 16.21 15.04 -0.61
N ALA A 442 15.01 15.48 -1.01
CA ALA A 442 13.94 14.59 -1.40
C ALA A 442 14.23 13.97 -2.77
N THR A 443 14.12 12.66 -2.88
CA THR A 443 14.33 11.90 -4.11
C THR A 443 13.37 10.71 -4.17
N SER A 444 13.38 9.96 -5.27
CA SER A 444 12.67 8.68 -5.42
C SER A 444 13.66 7.51 -5.36
N ILE A 445 13.16 6.27 -5.33
CA ILE A 445 14.00 5.06 -5.37
C ILE A 445 14.90 5.05 -6.60
N SER A 446 14.38 5.47 -7.75
CA SER A 446 15.14 5.60 -8.99
C SER A 446 16.26 6.66 -8.92
N GLY A 447 16.10 7.70 -8.10
CA GLY A 447 17.09 8.78 -7.94
C GLY A 447 18.25 8.48 -6.98
N LEU A 448 18.19 7.40 -6.20
CA LEU A 448 19.21 7.09 -5.19
C LEU A 448 20.61 6.79 -5.77
N ASP A 449 20.70 6.28 -7.00
CA ASP A 449 21.97 5.91 -7.65
C ASP A 449 22.65 7.06 -8.39
N SER A 450 22.01 8.21 -8.53
CA SER A 450 22.51 9.33 -9.35
C SER A 450 23.82 9.98 -8.83
N ARG A 451 24.35 9.53 -7.70
CA ARG A 451 25.53 10.12 -7.03
C ARG A 451 26.84 9.36 -7.21
N GLY A 452 26.85 8.23 -7.88
CA GLY A 452 28.04 7.39 -8.11
C GLY A 452 28.77 7.64 -9.43
N GLY A 453 28.91 8.90 -9.89
CA GLY A 453 29.65 9.23 -11.13
C GLY A 453 28.79 9.19 -12.39
N ALA A 454 29.29 9.77 -13.49
CA ALA A 454 28.57 9.97 -14.75
C ALA A 454 28.02 8.69 -15.43
N ASN A 455 28.46 7.50 -15.03
CA ASN A 455 27.98 6.21 -15.57
C ASN A 455 26.87 5.56 -14.72
N ALA A 456 26.56 6.07 -13.51
CA ALA A 456 25.55 5.48 -12.64
C ALA A 456 24.12 5.94 -12.97
N SER A 457 23.98 7.07 -13.66
CA SER A 457 22.64 7.63 -14.00
C SER A 457 21.90 6.86 -15.10
N SER A 458 22.59 6.13 -15.97
CA SER A 458 21.94 5.33 -17.02
C SER A 458 21.29 4.04 -16.47
N GLY A 459 21.93 3.40 -15.49
CA GLY A 459 21.45 2.11 -14.98
C GLY A 459 20.15 2.19 -14.15
N ALA A 460 19.93 3.28 -13.40
CA ALA A 460 18.75 3.44 -12.56
C ALA A 460 17.47 3.72 -13.38
N ASN A 461 17.61 4.49 -14.47
CA ASN A 461 16.51 4.75 -15.39
C ASN A 461 16.14 3.50 -16.20
N ASP A 462 17.12 2.62 -16.46
CA ASP A 462 16.87 1.35 -17.15
C ASP A 462 16.07 0.39 -16.26
N ASP A 463 16.38 0.29 -14.96
CA ASP A 463 15.64 -0.57 -14.02
C ASP A 463 14.16 -0.16 -13.88
N GLU A 464 13.88 1.16 -13.84
CA GLU A 464 12.51 1.68 -13.81
C GLU A 464 11.77 1.37 -15.12
N GLY A 465 12.41 1.65 -16.27
CA GLY A 465 11.84 1.35 -17.57
C GLY A 465 11.59 -0.15 -17.79
N GLU A 466 12.49 -1.02 -17.32
CA GLU A 466 12.28 -2.48 -17.38
C GLU A 466 11.16 -2.95 -16.44
N PHE A 467 11.01 -2.33 -15.26
CA PHE A 467 9.91 -2.62 -14.33
C PHE A 467 8.56 -2.21 -14.93
N GLU A 468 8.49 -1.04 -15.57
CA GLU A 468 7.30 -0.60 -16.27
C GLU A 468 6.93 -1.51 -17.46
N ASP A 469 7.93 -1.98 -18.24
CA ASP A 469 7.73 -2.97 -19.30
C ASP A 469 7.21 -4.31 -18.75
N GLU A 470 7.63 -4.68 -17.54
CA GLU A 470 7.18 -5.90 -16.87
C GLU A 470 5.71 -5.79 -16.42
N ILE A 471 5.29 -4.62 -15.93
CA ILE A 471 3.88 -4.33 -15.59
C ILE A 471 2.98 -4.45 -16.83
N GLU A 472 3.44 -3.95 -18.00
CA GLU A 472 2.69 -4.08 -19.25
C GLU A 472 2.49 -5.53 -19.70
N ARG A 473 3.50 -6.38 -19.46
CA ARG A 473 3.46 -7.79 -19.87
C ARG A 473 2.69 -8.70 -18.91
N ASP A 474 2.71 -8.41 -17.61
CA ASP A 474 2.16 -9.30 -16.59
C ASP A 474 0.88 -8.73 -15.95
N ALA A 475 -0.28 -9.30 -16.33
CA ALA A 475 -1.58 -8.94 -15.77
C ALA A 475 -1.70 -9.25 -14.26
N GLU A 476 -0.93 -10.19 -13.71
CA GLU A 476 -0.94 -10.48 -12.27
C GLU A 476 -0.22 -9.38 -11.49
N LEU A 477 0.91 -8.89 -11.99
CA LEU A 477 1.62 -7.74 -11.39
C LEU A 477 0.76 -6.48 -11.42
N ARG A 478 0.02 -6.24 -12.50
CA ARG A 478 -0.90 -5.10 -12.61
C ARG A 478 -1.94 -5.04 -11.50
N LYS A 479 -2.43 -6.20 -11.04
CA LYS A 479 -3.38 -6.25 -9.93
C LYS A 479 -2.82 -5.71 -8.62
N ASP A 480 -1.52 -5.77 -8.43
CA ASP A 480 -0.84 -5.34 -7.21
C ASP A 480 -0.34 -3.89 -7.26
N VAL A 481 -0.37 -3.27 -8.43
CA VAL A 481 0.14 -1.92 -8.69
C VAL A 481 -1.03 -0.94 -8.90
N ALA A 482 -0.90 0.28 -8.41
CA ALA A 482 -1.83 1.36 -8.67
C ALA A 482 -1.35 2.17 -9.88
N ILE A 483 -2.06 2.03 -11.01
CA ILE A 483 -1.74 2.67 -12.28
C ILE A 483 -2.68 3.85 -12.46
N TYR A 484 -2.12 5.04 -12.75
CA TYR A 484 -2.88 6.28 -12.93
C TYR A 484 -2.74 6.78 -14.36
N ARG A 485 -3.83 7.30 -14.91
CA ARG A 485 -3.82 7.99 -16.18
C ARG A 485 -3.12 9.34 -16.03
N MET A 486 -2.27 9.69 -16.98
CA MET A 486 -1.65 11.02 -17.03
C MET A 486 -2.67 12.09 -17.37
N MET A 487 -2.56 13.28 -16.76
CA MET A 487 -3.39 14.42 -17.14
C MET A 487 -3.00 14.93 -18.54
N ASP A 488 -3.96 15.43 -19.29
CA ASP A 488 -3.75 15.93 -20.66
C ASP A 488 -2.64 16.99 -20.75
N LYS A 489 -2.50 17.83 -19.72
CA LYS A 489 -1.40 18.81 -19.62
C LYS A 489 -0.01 18.18 -19.50
N GLU A 490 0.10 17.03 -18.84
CA GLU A 490 1.36 16.30 -18.71
C GLU A 490 1.71 15.56 -20.00
N ILE A 491 0.69 15.07 -20.70
CA ILE A 491 0.84 14.46 -22.04
C ILE A 491 1.36 15.50 -23.04
N GLU A 492 0.77 16.71 -23.04
CA GLU A 492 1.23 17.83 -23.86
C GLU A 492 2.68 18.24 -23.53
N ALA A 493 3.05 18.27 -22.23
CA ALA A 493 4.40 18.64 -21.79
C ALA A 493 5.47 17.63 -22.22
N ARG A 494 5.12 16.34 -22.38
CA ARG A 494 6.00 15.28 -22.90
C ARG A 494 6.09 15.21 -24.43
N GLY A 495 5.35 16.05 -25.16
CA GLY A 495 5.37 16.10 -26.63
C GLY A 495 4.07 15.67 -27.29
N GLY A 496 2.99 15.50 -26.50
CA GLY A 496 1.61 15.23 -26.91
C GLY A 496 1.40 13.96 -27.75
N PRO A 497 0.22 13.41 -27.80
CA PRO A 497 -0.11 12.43 -28.81
C PRO A 497 -0.18 13.17 -30.15
N ILE A 498 0.92 13.19 -30.86
CA ILE A 498 0.89 13.62 -32.26
C ILE A 498 0.15 12.50 -32.98
N ALA A 499 -1.15 12.69 -33.15
CA ALA A 499 -1.99 11.81 -33.96
C ALA A 499 -1.44 11.61 -35.41
N ALA A 500 -0.58 12.52 -35.85
CA ALA A 500 0.10 12.44 -37.14
C ALA A 500 1.38 11.58 -37.16
N ALA A 501 1.95 11.21 -35.98
CA ALA A 501 3.13 10.34 -35.92
C ALA A 501 2.76 8.87 -35.64
N ALA A 502 1.50 8.59 -35.32
CA ALA A 502 0.99 7.23 -35.19
C ALA A 502 0.95 6.54 -36.57
N ASP A 503 0.46 7.25 -37.59
CA ASP A 503 0.37 6.71 -38.98
C ASP A 503 1.75 6.50 -39.63
N ALA A 504 2.79 7.23 -39.25
CA ALA A 504 4.12 7.11 -39.85
C ALA A 504 5.01 6.02 -39.24
N ALA A 505 4.67 5.51 -38.02
CA ALA A 505 5.43 4.46 -37.36
C ALA A 505 4.79 3.07 -37.50
N GLU A 506 3.54 2.99 -37.97
CA GLU A 506 2.87 1.71 -38.28
C GLU A 506 3.43 1.06 -39.54
N ASP A 507 3.98 1.84 -40.48
CA ASP A 507 4.52 1.31 -41.74
C ASP A 507 5.89 0.62 -41.63
N GLU A 508 6.59 0.74 -40.49
CA GLU A 508 7.96 0.20 -40.34
C GLU A 508 8.04 -1.12 -39.53
N TYR A 509 6.95 -1.52 -38.84
CA TYR A 509 6.91 -2.71 -37.98
C TYR A 509 5.61 -3.50 -38.14
N GLU A 510 5.40 -4.06 -39.36
CA GLU A 510 4.20 -4.85 -39.69
C GLU A 510 4.07 -6.19 -38.96
N ASP A 511 5.07 -6.63 -38.18
CA ASP A 511 5.11 -7.96 -37.56
C ASP A 511 4.87 -7.99 -36.01
N ASP A 512 4.62 -6.85 -35.35
CA ASP A 512 4.41 -6.80 -33.89
C ASP A 512 2.93 -6.76 -33.48
N ASP A 513 2.12 -7.68 -33.99
CA ASP A 513 0.68 -7.78 -33.71
C ASP A 513 0.29 -8.01 -32.24
N GLU A 514 1.25 -8.16 -31.30
CA GLU A 514 0.97 -8.53 -29.91
C GLU A 514 1.82 -7.79 -28.87
N VAL A 515 2.12 -6.50 -29.06
CA VAL A 515 2.75 -5.75 -27.96
C VAL A 515 1.76 -5.56 -26.81
N PRO A 516 2.05 -6.04 -25.59
CA PRO A 516 1.12 -5.91 -24.49
C PRO A 516 0.90 -4.44 -24.10
N GLU A 517 -0.35 -4.01 -24.11
CA GLU A 517 -0.79 -2.67 -23.69
C GLU A 517 -1.74 -2.75 -22.50
N ILE A 518 -1.74 -1.69 -21.67
CA ILE A 518 -2.67 -1.57 -20.57
C ILE A 518 -3.96 -0.93 -21.09
N ALA A 519 -5.09 -1.60 -20.88
CA ALA A 519 -6.39 -1.07 -21.28
C ALA A 519 -6.74 0.20 -20.48
N LEU A 520 -7.40 1.16 -21.13
CA LEU A 520 -7.83 2.42 -20.48
C LEU A 520 -8.72 2.17 -19.25
N GLU A 521 -9.45 1.06 -19.23
CA GLU A 521 -10.33 0.65 -18.12
C GLU A 521 -9.55 0.24 -16.86
N GLU A 522 -8.29 -0.19 -17.01
CA GLU A 522 -7.41 -0.56 -15.89
C GLU A 522 -6.73 0.67 -15.27
N MET A 523 -6.79 1.85 -15.93
CA MET A 523 -6.17 3.08 -15.44
C MET A 523 -7.13 3.82 -14.52
N LEU A 524 -6.71 4.09 -13.28
CA LEU A 524 -7.48 4.89 -12.33
C LEU A 524 -7.32 6.38 -12.64
N ASP A 525 -8.44 7.12 -12.69
CA ASP A 525 -8.39 8.57 -12.77
C ASP A 525 -7.91 9.17 -11.44
N GLU A 526 -6.94 10.08 -11.49
CA GLU A 526 -6.34 10.71 -10.29
C GLU A 526 -7.38 11.49 -9.45
N LEU A 527 -8.47 11.93 -10.09
CA LEU A 527 -9.58 12.69 -9.47
C LEU A 527 -10.52 11.85 -8.60
N GLN A 528 -10.53 10.51 -8.70
CA GLN A 528 -11.43 9.65 -7.92
C GLN A 528 -10.88 9.29 -6.53
N ILE A 529 -9.67 9.72 -6.17
CA ILE A 529 -9.00 9.32 -4.91
C ILE A 529 -9.44 10.20 -3.72
N ASP A 530 -10.08 11.35 -3.95
CA ASP A 530 -10.49 12.29 -2.88
C ASP A 530 -11.86 12.01 -2.27
N ASP A 531 -12.62 11.07 -2.81
CA ASP A 531 -13.89 10.66 -2.22
C ASP A 531 -13.70 9.51 -1.21
N GLY A 532 -13.35 9.90 0.03
CA GLY A 532 -13.76 9.32 1.32
C GLY A 532 -14.27 7.87 1.38
N ALA A 533 -13.52 6.88 0.94
CA ALA A 533 -13.71 5.53 1.45
C ALA A 533 -13.01 5.44 2.80
N GLU A 534 -13.75 5.69 3.89
CA GLU A 534 -13.33 5.28 5.23
C GLU A 534 -12.96 3.79 5.17
N PRO A 535 -11.82 3.38 5.74
CA PRO A 535 -11.56 1.97 5.95
C PRO A 535 -12.55 1.47 7.01
N ALA A 536 -13.68 0.95 6.55
CA ALA A 536 -14.49 0.06 7.34
C ALA A 536 -13.62 -1.18 7.62
N ASP A 537 -13.54 -1.59 8.90
CA ASP A 537 -13.06 -2.88 9.39
C ASP A 537 -11.57 -3.06 9.78
N ALA A 538 -10.86 -2.00 10.21
CA ALA A 538 -9.58 -2.21 10.92
C ALA A 538 -9.61 -1.94 12.44
N GLU A 539 -10.76 -1.55 13.02
CA GLU A 539 -10.83 -1.20 14.45
C GLU A 539 -11.33 -2.33 15.39
N GLU A 540 -11.78 -3.45 14.87
CA GLU A 540 -12.40 -4.48 15.73
C GLU A 540 -11.46 -5.61 16.19
N SER A 541 -10.21 -5.66 15.73
CA SER A 541 -9.25 -6.69 16.16
C SER A 541 -8.17 -6.23 17.14
N LEU A 542 -8.18 -4.96 17.58
CA LEU A 542 -7.13 -4.37 18.41
C LEU A 542 -7.48 -4.20 19.91
N MET A 543 -8.59 -4.78 20.39
CA MET A 543 -8.98 -4.62 21.80
C MET A 543 -8.87 -5.88 22.69
N THR A 544 -8.18 -6.94 22.27
CA THR A 544 -8.15 -8.18 23.10
C THR A 544 -6.77 -8.65 23.58
N ASP A 545 -5.67 -7.93 23.32
CA ASP A 545 -4.33 -8.46 23.67
C ASP A 545 -3.52 -7.67 24.73
N GLU A 546 -4.11 -6.71 25.46
CA GLU A 546 -3.38 -6.07 26.59
C GLU A 546 -3.37 -6.89 27.90
N ASN A 547 -4.03 -8.05 27.96
CA ASN A 547 -4.07 -8.87 29.20
C ASN A 547 -3.21 -10.15 29.18
N SER A 548 -2.56 -10.53 28.08
CA SER A 548 -1.75 -11.75 28.05
C SER A 548 -0.31 -11.57 28.54
N ASP A 549 0.25 -10.35 28.48
CA ASP A 549 1.64 -10.11 28.89
C ASP A 549 1.85 -10.04 30.39
N ASN A 550 0.79 -9.96 31.22
CA ASN A 550 0.90 -9.94 32.66
C ASN A 550 0.88 -11.32 33.32
N GLU A 551 0.44 -12.38 32.66
CA GLU A 551 0.45 -13.74 33.23
C GLU A 551 1.78 -14.46 33.02
N GLU A 552 2.50 -14.25 31.92
CA GLU A 552 3.83 -14.87 31.72
C GLU A 552 4.91 -14.29 32.65
N VAL A 553 4.83 -13.03 33.04
CA VAL A 553 5.77 -12.41 33.97
C VAL A 553 5.51 -12.86 35.43
N ALA A 554 4.29 -13.28 35.76
CA ALA A 554 3.95 -13.82 37.07
C ALA A 554 4.45 -15.25 37.26
N ASP A 555 4.52 -16.05 36.21
CA ASP A 555 4.98 -17.44 36.26
C ASP A 555 6.51 -17.56 36.32
N ILE A 556 7.24 -16.62 35.69
CA ILE A 556 8.71 -16.56 35.81
C ILE A 556 9.15 -16.15 37.20
N ARG A 557 8.39 -15.29 37.91
CA ARG A 557 8.69 -14.92 39.33
C ARG A 557 8.40 -16.03 40.32
N LYS A 558 7.56 -17.00 40.02
CA LYS A 558 7.33 -18.18 40.88
C LYS A 558 8.41 -19.25 40.75
N LYS A 559 9.05 -19.38 39.56
CA LYS A 559 10.13 -20.37 39.37
C LYS A 559 11.48 -19.98 39.97
N VAL A 560 11.74 -18.70 40.16
CA VAL A 560 13.02 -18.19 40.75
C VAL A 560 13.03 -18.22 42.29
N ARG A 561 11.94 -18.63 42.95
CA ARG A 561 11.84 -18.67 44.45
C ARG A 561 11.93 -20.09 45.03
N ILE A 562 12.27 -21.10 44.24
CA ILE A 562 12.37 -22.51 44.65
C ILE A 562 13.75 -23.13 44.29
N GLU A 563 14.76 -22.33 43.99
CA GLU A 563 16.15 -22.79 43.98
C GLU A 563 17.01 -21.95 44.91
#